data_b805bb1d4444df4b6cb1c7912d27550c
#
_entry.id   b805bb1d4444df4b6cb1c7912d27550c
#
_cell.length_a   1.000
_cell.length_b   1.000
_cell.length_c   1.000
_cell.angle_alpha   90.00
_cell.angle_beta   90.00
_cell.angle_gamma   90.00
#
_symmetry.space_group_name_H-M   'P 1'
#
loop_
_entity.id
_entity.type
_entity.pdbx_description
1 polymer ?
#
loop_
_entity_poly.entity_id
_entity_poly.type
_entity_poly.pdbx_seq_one_letter_code
_entity_poly.pdbx_strand_id
1 'polypeptide(L)'
;MAHFNDILPTGVDIQSMEFISNQATVATQSLSGRQQIRSFGGQYWSARITMSPMTRDDLRQVYAFLIKQKGSFTTFTIAPTNLTEVSGSGDGDVALGGTSAIGTTTLTLGASTANQYKAGDMIIINPSGGTPVHTKAYMVTDNNTDATLNIEPALVVAVAAADTIYSYTNFKLTVRLVGDTYSYNVDETGFGVLEFDVVEAI
;
A
#
# COMPACT_ATOMS: atom_id res chain seq x y z
N MET A 1 -6.19 14.77 2.98
CA MET A 1 -4.82 14.25 2.88
C MET A 1 -4.31 14.60 1.49
N ALA A 2 -3.03 14.99 1.33
CA ALA A 2 -2.48 15.29 0.02
C ALA A 2 -2.27 13.98 -0.75
N HIS A 3 -2.57 13.97 -2.05
CA HIS A 3 -2.36 12.84 -2.92
C HIS A 3 -1.16 13.11 -3.84
N PHE A 4 -0.16 12.22 -3.83
CA PHE A 4 1.10 12.44 -4.53
C PHE A 4 0.91 12.51 -6.05
N ASN A 5 0.11 11.61 -6.62
CA ASN A 5 -0.10 11.57 -8.06
C ASN A 5 -0.80 12.84 -8.61
N ASP A 6 -1.60 13.54 -7.78
CA ASP A 6 -2.30 14.77 -8.21
C ASP A 6 -1.36 15.97 -8.40
N ILE A 7 -0.15 15.89 -7.86
CA ILE A 7 0.84 16.97 -7.93
C ILE A 7 1.94 16.71 -8.96
N LEU A 8 1.94 15.51 -9.57
CA LEU A 8 2.95 15.20 -10.59
C LEU A 8 2.74 16.09 -11.83
N PRO A 9 3.81 16.70 -12.35
CA PRO A 9 3.74 17.40 -13.62
C PRO A 9 3.31 16.46 -14.76
N THR A 10 2.72 17.03 -15.81
CA THR A 10 2.29 16.25 -16.97
C THR A 10 3.48 15.49 -17.60
N GLY A 11 3.35 14.18 -17.70
CA GLY A 11 4.39 13.31 -18.26
C GLY A 11 5.45 12.84 -17.24
N VAL A 12 5.28 13.17 -15.97
CA VAL A 12 6.10 12.65 -14.88
C VAL A 12 5.32 11.56 -14.15
N ASP A 13 5.88 10.35 -14.13
CA ASP A 13 5.27 9.18 -13.51
C ASP A 13 6.24 8.47 -12.57
N ILE A 14 5.69 7.57 -11.76
CA ILE A 14 6.48 6.62 -10.99
C ILE A 14 7.04 5.59 -11.97
N GLN A 15 8.36 5.62 -12.20
CA GLN A 15 9.04 4.68 -13.10
C GLN A 15 9.07 3.27 -12.53
N SER A 16 9.41 3.16 -11.25
CA SER A 16 9.42 1.89 -10.53
C SER A 16 9.13 2.09 -9.05
N MET A 17 8.53 1.08 -8.47
CA MET A 17 8.24 1.02 -7.04
C MET A 17 8.54 -0.38 -6.54
N GLU A 18 9.49 -0.50 -5.62
CA GLU A 18 9.81 -1.75 -4.95
C GLU A 18 9.01 -1.85 -3.67
N PHE A 19 8.09 -2.81 -3.60
CA PHE A 19 7.31 -3.09 -2.39
C PHE A 19 8.03 -4.10 -1.49
N ILE A 20 8.11 -3.77 -0.20
CA ILE A 20 8.76 -4.58 0.82
C ILE A 20 7.77 -4.84 1.94
N SER A 21 7.51 -6.12 2.23
CA SER A 21 6.72 -6.53 3.39
C SER A 21 7.65 -6.71 4.59
N ASN A 22 7.42 -5.96 5.64
CA ASN A 22 8.19 -6.04 6.89
C ASN A 22 7.37 -6.81 7.92
N GLN A 23 7.84 -7.99 8.33
CA GLN A 23 7.18 -8.84 9.32
C GLN A 23 8.08 -9.02 10.55
N ALA A 24 7.57 -8.70 11.72
CA ALA A 24 8.30 -8.85 12.97
C ALA A 24 8.21 -10.30 13.48
N THR A 25 9.30 -11.05 13.32
CA THR A 25 9.44 -12.41 13.87
C THR A 25 10.68 -12.48 14.76
N VAL A 26 10.59 -13.25 15.84
CA VAL A 26 11.74 -13.57 16.68
C VAL A 26 11.96 -15.07 16.67
N ALA A 27 13.16 -15.49 16.35
CA ALA A 27 13.62 -16.86 16.44
C ALA A 27 14.60 -16.99 17.61
N THR A 28 14.36 -17.92 18.50
CA THR A 28 15.28 -18.30 19.58
C THR A 28 15.67 -19.75 19.42
N GLN A 29 16.93 -20.08 19.63
CA GLN A 29 17.45 -21.43 19.59
C GLN A 29 17.97 -21.84 20.96
N SER A 30 17.51 -22.97 21.46
CA SER A 30 18.01 -23.58 22.70
C SER A 30 19.37 -24.27 22.46
N LEU A 31 20.13 -24.50 23.52
CA LEU A 31 21.38 -25.27 23.48
C LEU A 31 21.21 -26.68 22.91
N SER A 32 20.01 -27.25 22.97
CA SER A 32 19.66 -28.53 22.39
C SER A 32 19.32 -28.50 20.90
N GLY A 33 19.47 -27.33 20.24
CA GLY A 33 19.20 -27.14 18.81
C GLY A 33 17.72 -26.91 18.45
N ARG A 34 16.82 -26.92 19.43
CA ARG A 34 15.40 -26.61 19.18
C ARG A 34 15.21 -25.13 18.90
N GLN A 35 14.55 -24.83 17.78
CA GLN A 35 14.15 -23.47 17.43
C GLN A 35 12.72 -23.19 17.88
N GLN A 36 12.50 -22.03 18.47
CA GLN A 36 11.17 -21.48 18.73
C GLN A 36 11.06 -20.20 17.93
N ILE A 37 10.05 -20.14 17.05
CA ILE A 37 9.78 -18.96 16.21
C ILE A 37 8.43 -18.41 16.64
N ARG A 38 8.39 -17.09 16.89
CA ARG A 38 7.18 -16.38 17.24
C ARG A 38 7.02 -15.17 16.30
N SER A 39 5.85 -15.05 15.70
CA SER A 39 5.43 -13.83 15.02
C SER A 39 4.75 -12.90 16.04
N PHE A 40 5.09 -11.60 16.00
CA PHE A 40 4.47 -10.60 16.85
C PHE A 40 3.29 -9.89 16.18
N GLY A 41 2.99 -10.23 14.92
CA GLY A 41 2.07 -9.42 14.11
C GLY A 41 2.72 -8.08 13.73
N GLY A 42 1.91 -7.09 13.38
CA GLY A 42 2.42 -5.74 13.08
C GLY A 42 3.20 -5.66 11.77
N GLN A 43 2.81 -6.47 10.77
CA GLN A 43 3.33 -6.31 9.41
C GLN A 43 3.02 -4.91 8.90
N TYR A 44 3.98 -4.29 8.22
CA TYR A 44 3.79 -3.02 7.51
C TYR A 44 4.50 -3.05 6.16
N TRP A 45 3.98 -2.25 5.24
CA TRP A 45 4.56 -2.09 3.92
C TRP A 45 5.56 -0.93 3.92
N SER A 46 6.66 -1.12 3.25
CA SER A 46 7.56 -0.04 2.85
C SER A 46 7.81 -0.11 1.36
N ALA A 47 8.14 1.01 0.77
CA ALA A 47 8.43 1.04 -0.66
C ALA A 47 9.55 2.02 -0.97
N ARG A 48 10.39 1.62 -1.93
CA ARG A 48 11.32 2.50 -2.60
C ARG A 48 10.73 2.94 -3.92
N ILE A 49 10.67 4.24 -4.14
CA ILE A 49 10.05 4.86 -5.31
C ILE A 49 11.14 5.53 -6.12
N THR A 50 11.21 5.17 -7.40
CA THR A 50 12.06 5.84 -8.39
C THR A 50 11.16 6.53 -9.40
N MET A 51 11.35 7.84 -9.56
CA MET A 51 10.59 8.64 -10.52
C MET A 51 11.18 8.54 -11.90
N SER A 52 10.36 8.75 -12.94
CA SER A 52 10.86 8.90 -14.31
C SER A 52 11.82 10.09 -14.41
N PRO A 53 12.80 10.06 -15.33
CA PRO A 53 13.64 11.23 -15.59
C PRO A 53 12.77 12.45 -15.92
N MET A 54 13.01 13.55 -15.26
CA MET A 54 12.21 14.78 -15.39
C MET A 54 13.09 16.00 -15.55
N THR A 55 12.50 17.08 -16.10
CA THR A 55 13.20 18.35 -16.22
C THR A 55 13.51 18.93 -14.85
N ARG A 56 14.48 19.84 -14.78
CA ARG A 56 14.83 20.54 -13.54
C ARG A 56 13.65 21.24 -12.89
N ASP A 57 12.74 21.80 -13.67
CA ASP A 57 11.60 22.55 -13.14
C ASP A 57 10.52 21.61 -12.59
N ASP A 58 10.27 20.49 -13.25
CA ASP A 58 9.37 19.44 -12.75
C ASP A 58 9.92 18.81 -11.46
N LEU A 59 11.21 18.53 -11.45
CA LEU A 59 11.89 17.97 -10.28
C LEU A 59 11.77 18.88 -9.05
N ARG A 60 11.88 20.20 -9.24
CA ARG A 60 11.68 21.18 -8.17
C ARG A 60 10.27 21.13 -7.59
N GLN A 61 9.24 20.93 -8.42
CA GLN A 61 7.85 20.83 -7.96
C GLN A 61 7.66 19.58 -7.10
N VAL A 62 8.14 18.41 -7.57
CA VAL A 62 8.06 17.16 -6.81
C VAL A 62 8.87 17.27 -5.52
N TYR A 63 10.07 17.82 -5.57
CA TYR A 63 10.91 18.02 -4.39
C TYR A 63 10.28 18.97 -3.37
N ALA A 64 9.65 20.05 -3.82
CA ALA A 64 8.92 20.97 -2.95
C ALA A 64 7.75 20.27 -2.21
N PHE A 65 7.08 19.32 -2.87
CA PHE A 65 6.08 18.50 -2.20
C PHE A 65 6.70 17.65 -1.09
N LEU A 66 7.83 16.97 -1.35
CA LEU A 66 8.51 16.16 -0.32
C LEU A 66 8.93 17.01 0.89
N ILE A 67 9.50 18.18 0.64
CA ILE A 67 9.87 19.13 1.71
C ILE A 67 8.63 19.54 2.54
N LYS A 68 7.49 19.75 1.89
CA LYS A 68 6.23 20.09 2.57
C LYS A 68 5.76 19.00 3.53
N GLN A 69 6.15 17.75 3.33
CA GLN A 69 5.81 16.64 4.23
C GLN A 69 6.59 16.70 5.56
N LYS A 70 7.64 17.53 5.68
CA LYS A 70 8.44 17.71 6.90
C LYS A 70 9.01 16.38 7.40
N GLY A 71 9.69 15.65 6.52
CA GLY A 71 10.21 14.35 6.84
C GLY A 71 9.10 13.33 7.10
N SER A 72 9.24 12.52 8.10
CA SER A 72 8.27 11.48 8.49
C SER A 72 7.03 12.01 9.22
N PHE A 73 6.90 13.35 9.38
CA PHE A 73 5.84 13.93 10.21
C PHE A 73 4.46 13.88 9.54
N THR A 74 4.36 14.22 8.25
CA THR A 74 3.07 14.29 7.55
C THR A 74 2.82 13.03 6.72
N THR A 75 1.58 12.57 6.71
CA THR A 75 1.14 11.46 5.85
C THR A 75 0.54 11.99 4.56
N PHE A 76 0.73 11.22 3.48
CA PHE A 76 0.13 11.48 2.17
C PHE A 76 -0.27 10.15 1.51
N THR A 77 -1.00 10.19 0.40
CA THR A 77 -1.40 8.98 -0.31
C THR A 77 -0.67 8.88 -1.65
N ILE A 78 -0.34 7.65 -2.03
CA ILE A 78 0.24 7.30 -3.33
C ILE A 78 -0.63 6.24 -4.00
N ALA A 79 -0.88 6.39 -5.29
CA ALA A 79 -1.53 5.37 -6.12
C ALA A 79 -0.49 4.74 -7.06
N PRO A 80 0.07 3.58 -6.72
CA PRO A 80 1.02 2.88 -7.57
C PRO A 80 0.29 2.05 -8.65
N THR A 81 -0.36 2.70 -9.58
CA THR A 81 -1.29 2.09 -10.56
C THR A 81 -0.70 0.90 -11.33
N ASN A 82 0.58 0.97 -11.68
CA ASN A 82 1.24 -0.11 -12.43
C ASN A 82 1.51 -1.39 -11.61
N LEU A 83 1.42 -1.31 -10.27
CA LEU A 83 1.70 -2.43 -9.37
C LEU A 83 0.43 -2.98 -8.71
N THR A 84 -0.66 -2.26 -8.80
CA THR A 84 -1.93 -2.61 -8.16
C THR A 84 -3.00 -3.04 -9.15
N GLU A 85 -2.61 -3.24 -10.41
CA GLU A 85 -3.51 -3.84 -11.41
C GLU A 85 -3.95 -5.22 -10.93
N VAL A 86 -5.26 -5.44 -10.91
CA VAL A 86 -5.84 -6.68 -10.43
C VAL A 86 -5.63 -7.77 -11.47
N SER A 87 -5.09 -8.90 -11.07
CA SER A 87 -4.89 -10.07 -11.95
C SER A 87 -6.18 -10.83 -12.26
N GLY A 88 -7.23 -10.57 -11.48
CA GLY A 88 -8.56 -11.15 -11.65
C GLY A 88 -9.49 -10.26 -12.48
N SER A 89 -10.80 -10.49 -12.37
CA SER A 89 -11.86 -9.67 -12.95
C SER A 89 -12.38 -8.58 -11.99
N GLY A 90 -11.74 -8.42 -10.84
CA GLY A 90 -12.16 -7.52 -9.76
C GLY A 90 -11.78 -6.06 -9.96
N ASP A 91 -11.79 -5.58 -11.20
CA ASP A 91 -11.66 -4.16 -11.47
C ASP A 91 -12.92 -3.45 -10.98
N GLY A 92 -12.75 -2.62 -9.96
CA GLY A 92 -13.83 -1.83 -9.38
C GLY A 92 -14.05 -2.07 -7.89
N ASP A 93 -15.00 -1.33 -7.34
CA ASP A 93 -15.33 -1.33 -5.93
C ASP A 93 -16.26 -2.49 -5.60
N VAL A 94 -15.85 -3.37 -4.71
CA VAL A 94 -16.65 -4.52 -4.26
C VAL A 94 -17.03 -4.35 -2.80
N ALA A 95 -18.34 -4.31 -2.53
CA ALA A 95 -18.84 -4.22 -1.16
C ALA A 95 -18.62 -5.54 -0.41
N LEU A 96 -18.29 -5.45 0.87
CA LEU A 96 -18.26 -6.58 1.79
C LEU A 96 -19.69 -7.04 2.11
N GLY A 97 -19.90 -8.35 2.14
CA GLY A 97 -21.18 -8.98 2.46
C GLY A 97 -21.37 -9.30 3.94
N GLY A 98 -20.33 -9.14 4.74
CA GLY A 98 -20.34 -9.49 6.15
C GLY A 98 -19.39 -8.65 7.00
N THR A 99 -19.50 -8.79 8.31
CA THR A 99 -18.59 -8.18 9.27
C THR A 99 -17.42 -9.11 9.56
N SER A 100 -16.23 -8.55 9.73
CA SER A 100 -15.06 -9.30 10.19
C SER A 100 -14.37 -8.56 11.33
N ALA A 101 -13.96 -9.31 12.37
CA ALA A 101 -13.29 -8.74 13.53
C ALA A 101 -11.81 -8.48 13.27
N ILE A 102 -11.20 -7.64 14.10
CA ILE A 102 -9.74 -7.44 14.15
C ILE A 102 -9.04 -8.80 14.32
N GLY A 103 -7.94 -9.00 13.62
CA GLY A 103 -7.17 -10.24 13.67
C GLY A 103 -7.65 -11.33 12.69
N THR A 104 -8.74 -11.10 11.95
CA THR A 104 -9.23 -12.02 10.94
C THR A 104 -8.42 -11.87 9.65
N THR A 105 -8.16 -12.99 8.98
CA THR A 105 -7.48 -13.05 7.66
C THR A 105 -8.44 -13.39 6.52
N THR A 106 -9.73 -13.44 6.81
CA THR A 106 -10.77 -13.81 5.84
C THR A 106 -11.85 -12.76 5.79
N LEU A 107 -12.21 -12.32 4.59
CA LEU A 107 -13.30 -11.39 4.30
C LEU A 107 -14.42 -12.09 3.55
N THR A 108 -15.65 -11.62 3.73
CA THR A 108 -16.81 -12.06 2.95
C THR A 108 -17.20 -10.99 1.97
N LEU A 109 -17.20 -11.29 0.68
CA LEU A 109 -17.62 -10.40 -0.40
C LEU A 109 -19.15 -10.40 -0.51
N GLY A 110 -19.75 -9.25 -0.79
CA GLY A 110 -21.20 -9.11 -0.93
C GLY A 110 -21.74 -9.69 -2.25
N ALA A 111 -21.01 -9.49 -3.32
CA ALA A 111 -21.29 -10.10 -4.61
C ALA A 111 -19.93 -10.44 -5.24
N SER A 112 -19.70 -11.71 -5.52
CA SER A 112 -18.44 -12.13 -6.10
C SER A 112 -18.62 -13.20 -7.15
N THR A 113 -17.68 -13.21 -8.08
CA THR A 113 -17.44 -14.31 -9.02
C THR A 113 -16.12 -14.98 -8.68
N ALA A 114 -15.99 -16.27 -9.01
CA ALA A 114 -14.71 -16.96 -8.84
C ALA A 114 -13.60 -16.24 -9.61
N ASN A 115 -12.41 -16.17 -9.01
CA ASN A 115 -11.24 -15.48 -9.55
C ASN A 115 -11.43 -13.97 -9.78
N GLN A 116 -12.31 -13.32 -9.05
CA GLN A 116 -12.46 -11.87 -9.07
C GLN A 116 -11.19 -11.21 -8.53
N TYR A 117 -10.64 -11.75 -7.45
CA TYR A 117 -9.32 -11.43 -6.91
C TYR A 117 -8.42 -12.66 -6.95
N LYS A 118 -7.15 -12.46 -7.24
CA LYS A 118 -6.14 -13.52 -7.29
C LYS A 118 -5.03 -13.27 -6.28
N ALA A 119 -4.31 -14.34 -5.97
CA ALA A 119 -3.15 -14.25 -5.11
C ALA A 119 -2.14 -13.21 -5.65
N GLY A 120 -1.73 -12.29 -4.79
CA GLY A 120 -0.85 -11.16 -5.13
C GLY A 120 -1.55 -9.83 -5.36
N ASP A 121 -2.87 -9.81 -5.55
CA ASP A 121 -3.61 -8.56 -5.70
C ASP A 121 -3.56 -7.73 -4.40
N MET A 122 -3.38 -6.43 -4.54
CA MET A 122 -3.35 -5.49 -3.42
C MET A 122 -4.71 -4.80 -3.27
N ILE A 123 -5.18 -4.73 -2.06
CA ILE A 123 -6.47 -4.11 -1.73
C ILE A 123 -6.36 -3.19 -0.51
N ILE A 124 -7.22 -2.21 -0.45
CA ILE A 124 -7.53 -1.44 0.76
C ILE A 124 -9.03 -1.49 1.02
N ILE A 125 -9.43 -1.21 2.25
CA ILE A 125 -10.84 -1.21 2.63
C ILE A 125 -11.27 0.22 2.90
N ASN A 126 -12.29 0.66 2.20
CA ASN A 126 -12.91 1.96 2.39
C ASN A 126 -14.19 1.81 3.22
N PRO A 127 -14.29 2.48 4.38
CA PRO A 127 -15.44 2.34 5.25
C PRO A 127 -16.69 2.97 4.64
N SER A 128 -17.81 2.30 4.75
CA SER A 128 -19.13 2.80 4.38
C SER A 128 -19.76 3.53 5.56
N GLY A 129 -19.35 4.75 5.85
CA GLY A 129 -19.95 5.64 6.85
C GLY A 129 -20.17 5.04 8.25
N GLY A 130 -19.32 5.41 9.21
CA GLY A 130 -19.44 5.02 10.62
C GLY A 130 -18.41 4.01 11.11
N THR A 131 -17.68 3.36 10.23
CA THR A 131 -16.52 2.55 10.58
C THR A 131 -15.24 3.41 10.59
N PRO A 132 -14.22 3.05 11.39
CA PRO A 132 -12.94 3.75 11.37
C PRO A 132 -12.28 3.69 9.99
N VAL A 133 -11.56 4.75 9.63
CA VAL A 133 -10.81 4.79 8.37
C VAL A 133 -9.73 3.72 8.38
N HIS A 134 -9.69 2.90 7.34
CA HIS A 134 -8.61 1.93 7.12
C HIS A 134 -7.50 2.59 6.32
N THR A 135 -6.30 2.60 6.87
CA THR A 135 -5.09 3.06 6.18
C THR A 135 -4.20 1.91 5.76
N LYS A 136 -4.51 0.71 6.24
CA LYS A 136 -3.75 -0.51 6.00
C LYS A 136 -4.05 -1.09 4.62
N ALA A 137 -2.98 -1.44 3.90
CA ALA A 137 -3.07 -2.23 2.68
C ALA A 137 -2.94 -3.72 2.99
N TYR A 138 -3.69 -4.53 2.27
CA TYR A 138 -3.73 -5.98 2.40
C TYR A 138 -3.40 -6.63 1.06
N MET A 139 -2.75 -7.78 1.10
CA MET A 139 -2.50 -8.60 -0.08
C MET A 139 -3.41 -9.81 -0.05
N VAL A 140 -4.00 -10.14 -1.17
CA VAL A 140 -4.78 -11.36 -1.36
C VAL A 140 -3.83 -12.55 -1.43
N THR A 141 -4.06 -13.58 -0.61
CA THR A 141 -3.17 -14.76 -0.54
C THR A 141 -3.59 -15.90 -1.44
N ASP A 142 -4.88 -16.00 -1.71
CA ASP A 142 -5.45 -17.09 -2.51
C ASP A 142 -6.46 -16.54 -3.53
N ASN A 143 -6.59 -17.22 -4.66
CA ASN A 143 -7.66 -16.89 -5.60
C ASN A 143 -9.01 -17.09 -4.92
N ASN A 144 -9.89 -16.10 -4.96
CA ASN A 144 -11.23 -16.30 -4.38
C ASN A 144 -12.02 -17.31 -5.22
N THR A 145 -12.65 -18.27 -4.56
CA THR A 145 -13.50 -19.29 -5.22
C THR A 145 -14.96 -18.86 -5.26
N ASP A 146 -15.40 -18.21 -4.21
CA ASP A 146 -16.77 -17.70 -4.02
C ASP A 146 -16.72 -16.34 -3.31
N ALA A 147 -17.60 -16.13 -2.34
CA ALA A 147 -17.63 -14.93 -1.52
C ALA A 147 -16.49 -14.82 -0.49
N THR A 148 -15.59 -15.80 -0.41
CA THR A 148 -14.49 -15.82 0.56
C THR A 148 -13.22 -15.25 -0.06
N LEU A 149 -12.63 -14.26 0.60
CA LEU A 149 -11.37 -13.63 0.23
C LEU A 149 -10.36 -13.74 1.38
N ASN A 150 -9.24 -14.40 1.15
CA ASN A 150 -8.16 -14.52 2.12
C ASN A 150 -7.14 -13.41 1.92
N ILE A 151 -6.71 -12.79 3.02
CA ILE A 151 -5.82 -11.64 3.02
C ILE A 151 -4.69 -11.77 4.04
N GLU A 152 -3.57 -11.13 3.77
CA GLU A 152 -2.47 -10.86 4.70
C GLU A 152 -2.04 -9.39 4.58
N PRO A 153 -1.71 -8.77 5.70
CA PRO A 153 -1.78 -9.23 7.09
C PRO A 153 -3.23 -9.36 7.60
N ALA A 154 -3.40 -9.89 8.80
CA ALA A 154 -4.69 -9.91 9.47
C ALA A 154 -5.25 -8.49 9.65
N LEU A 155 -6.57 -8.35 9.67
CA LEU A 155 -7.25 -7.07 9.85
C LEU A 155 -6.78 -6.32 11.09
N VAL A 156 -6.34 -5.11 10.93
CA VAL A 156 -5.95 -4.20 12.04
C VAL A 156 -7.13 -3.39 12.58
N VAL A 157 -8.20 -3.27 11.78
CA VAL A 157 -9.45 -2.61 12.13
C VAL A 157 -10.60 -3.53 11.73
N ALA A 158 -11.65 -3.58 12.54
CA ALA A 158 -12.85 -4.36 12.19
C ALA A 158 -13.56 -3.75 10.98
N VAL A 159 -14.13 -4.60 10.15
CA VAL A 159 -14.91 -4.20 8.97
C VAL A 159 -16.37 -4.53 9.13
N ALA A 160 -17.22 -3.74 8.53
CA ALA A 160 -18.67 -3.91 8.50
C ALA A 160 -19.15 -4.39 7.12
N ALA A 161 -20.36 -4.94 7.09
CA ALA A 161 -21.07 -5.18 5.84
C ALA A 161 -21.26 -3.84 5.10
N ALA A 162 -21.11 -3.85 3.79
CA ALA A 162 -21.12 -2.68 2.92
C ALA A 162 -19.87 -1.77 2.95
N ASP A 163 -18.87 -2.04 3.78
CA ASP A 163 -17.54 -1.47 3.55
C ASP A 163 -17.04 -1.95 2.18
N THR A 164 -16.28 -1.11 1.49
CA THR A 164 -15.95 -1.36 0.09
C THR A 164 -14.47 -1.69 -0.06
N ILE A 165 -14.16 -2.76 -0.77
CA ILE A 165 -12.79 -3.05 -1.18
C ILE A 165 -12.45 -2.14 -2.36
N TYR A 166 -11.37 -1.39 -2.22
CA TYR A 166 -10.76 -0.61 -3.28
C TYR A 166 -9.53 -1.33 -3.81
N SER A 167 -9.47 -1.55 -5.09
CA SER A 167 -8.36 -2.14 -5.82
C SER A 167 -8.01 -1.28 -7.03
N TYR A 168 -6.92 -1.57 -7.69
CA TYR A 168 -6.45 -0.95 -8.92
C TYR A 168 -6.59 0.59 -8.96
N THR A 169 -7.55 1.14 -9.70
CA THR A 169 -7.73 2.58 -9.90
C THR A 169 -8.05 3.34 -8.60
N ASN A 170 -8.71 2.69 -7.65
CA ASN A 170 -9.10 3.28 -6.37
C ASN A 170 -8.13 2.95 -5.22
N PHE A 171 -7.11 2.12 -5.48
CA PHE A 171 -6.10 1.80 -4.49
C PHE A 171 -5.22 3.03 -4.19
N LYS A 172 -5.19 3.47 -2.93
CA LYS A 172 -4.38 4.59 -2.45
C LYS A 172 -3.68 4.22 -1.16
N LEU A 173 -2.40 3.90 -1.26
CA LEU A 173 -1.59 3.60 -0.07
C LEU A 173 -1.32 4.87 0.73
N THR A 174 -1.67 4.85 2.02
CA THR A 174 -1.32 5.94 2.96
C THR A 174 0.07 5.72 3.50
N VAL A 175 0.95 6.67 3.26
CA VAL A 175 2.37 6.57 3.59
C VAL A 175 2.91 7.82 4.26
N ARG A 176 4.08 7.66 4.85
CA ARG A 176 4.98 8.74 5.27
C ARG A 176 6.37 8.51 4.71
N LEU A 177 7.15 9.57 4.60
CA LEU A 177 8.54 9.46 4.18
C LEU A 177 9.38 8.74 5.24
N VAL A 178 10.36 7.97 4.79
CA VAL A 178 11.37 7.36 5.64
C VAL A 178 12.56 8.31 5.75
N GLY A 179 12.87 8.73 6.98
CA GLY A 179 13.96 9.68 7.23
C GLY A 179 13.59 11.14 6.97
N ASP A 180 14.56 12.01 7.23
CA ASP A 180 14.37 13.46 7.18
C ASP A 180 15.29 14.13 6.14
N THR A 181 16.05 13.34 5.37
CA THR A 181 17.00 13.85 4.38
C THR A 181 16.62 13.36 2.99
N TYR A 182 16.44 14.30 2.08
CA TYR A 182 16.15 14.04 0.66
C TYR A 182 17.14 14.82 -0.19
N SER A 183 17.64 14.19 -1.23
CA SER A 183 18.53 14.83 -2.20
C SER A 183 18.00 14.61 -3.61
N TYR A 184 18.30 15.53 -4.48
CA TYR A 184 18.11 15.36 -5.91
C TYR A 184 19.37 15.78 -6.65
N ASN A 185 19.58 15.20 -7.81
CA ASN A 185 20.66 15.55 -8.68
C ASN A 185 20.11 15.90 -10.07
N VAL A 186 20.69 16.88 -10.70
CA VAL A 186 20.38 17.29 -12.08
C VAL A 186 21.68 17.18 -12.88
N ASP A 187 21.64 16.49 -13.97
CA ASP A 187 22.80 16.32 -14.86
C ASP A 187 23.03 17.59 -15.72
N GLU A 188 24.11 17.56 -16.52
CA GLU A 188 24.46 18.67 -17.42
C GLU A 188 23.40 18.89 -18.52
N THR A 189 22.58 17.87 -18.83
CA THR A 189 21.50 17.97 -19.81
C THR A 189 20.23 18.62 -19.25
N GLY A 190 20.21 18.89 -17.94
CA GLY A 190 19.07 19.50 -17.25
C GLY A 190 17.99 18.51 -16.83
N PHE A 191 18.24 17.21 -16.92
CA PHE A 191 17.36 16.17 -16.41
C PHE A 191 17.87 15.61 -15.09
N GLY A 192 16.94 15.11 -14.29
CA GLY A 192 17.26 14.48 -13.02
C GLY A 192 16.28 13.36 -12.69
N VAL A 193 16.73 12.47 -11.83
CA VAL A 193 15.92 11.39 -11.25
C VAL A 193 15.81 11.63 -9.75
N LEU A 194 14.64 11.38 -9.21
CA LEU A 194 14.37 11.47 -7.78
C LEU A 194 14.02 10.09 -7.26
N GLU A 195 14.67 9.71 -6.16
CA GLU A 195 14.38 8.49 -5.42
C GLU A 195 14.06 8.84 -3.97
N PHE A 196 13.09 8.15 -3.41
CA PHE A 196 12.73 8.31 -2.00
C PHE A 196 12.05 7.04 -1.46
N ASP A 197 12.23 6.82 -0.17
CA ASP A 197 11.64 5.70 0.53
C ASP A 197 10.42 6.15 1.32
N VAL A 198 9.39 5.30 1.33
CA VAL A 198 8.16 5.52 2.09
C VAL A 198 7.82 4.30 2.93
N VAL A 199 7.11 4.54 4.01
CA VAL A 199 6.58 3.50 4.87
C VAL A 199 5.09 3.73 5.09
N GLU A 200 4.34 2.65 5.14
CA GLU A 200 2.90 2.67 5.42
C GLU A 200 2.63 3.38 6.74
N ALA A 201 1.66 4.27 6.75
CA ALA A 201 1.21 4.99 7.93
C ALA A 201 -0.05 4.31 8.47
N ILE A 202 0.14 3.50 9.50
CA ILE A 202 -0.92 2.77 10.22
C ILE A 202 -1.39 3.60 11.42
#